data_50503231576fb0e0f1bfcbdc510543a8
#
_entry.id   50503231576fb0e0f1bfcbdc510543a8
#
_cell.length_a   1.000
_cell.length_b   1.000
_cell.length_c   1.000
_cell.angle_alpha   90.00
_cell.angle_beta   90.00
_cell.angle_gamma   90.00
#
_symmetry.space_group_name_H-M   'P 1'
#
loop_
_entity.id
_entity.type
_entity.pdbx_description
1 polymer ?
#
loop_
_entity_poly.entity_id
_entity_poly.type
_entity_poly.pdbx_seq_one_letter_code
_entity_poly.pdbx_strand_id
1 'polypeptide(L)'
;MMPPMDERGQQGQANLTAILVLLGLIVGAVWVWKRLSPDTQDYLVEHTIPLALLSLLAVGVLGWITRKVLEHRRRCRRRERLIARFQRETSPGKRLDLAFELIEMNRYRLEGLEPVATALVDLFLSTLKTAVGDKQHRIRGMAASYVGVLQDKRATPFLLKALEDDHAYVRACAALGLGRMRASEAKA
;
A
#
# COMPACT_ATOMS: atom_id res chain seq x y z
N MET A 1 -33.55 -21.50 7.19
CA MET A 1 -32.15 -21.49 6.79
C MET A 1 -32.15 -21.63 5.26
N MET A 2 -32.11 -20.50 4.53
CA MET A 2 -32.12 -20.49 3.06
C MET A 2 -30.67 -20.70 2.56
N PRO A 3 -30.46 -21.52 1.51
CA PRO A 3 -29.14 -21.69 0.91
C PRO A 3 -28.72 -20.41 0.15
N PRO A 4 -27.41 -20.09 0.08
CA PRO A 4 -26.92 -18.92 -0.63
C PRO A 4 -27.18 -19.08 -2.12
N MET A 5 -27.80 -18.07 -2.72
CA MET A 5 -28.09 -17.98 -4.14
C MET A 5 -26.79 -17.90 -4.94
N ASP A 6 -26.74 -18.68 -6.00
CA ASP A 6 -25.63 -18.95 -6.91
C ASP A 6 -25.11 -17.68 -7.59
N GLU A 7 -24.12 -17.03 -7.00
CA GLU A 7 -23.41 -15.87 -7.60
C GLU A 7 -22.60 -16.24 -8.86
N ARG A 8 -22.29 -17.54 -9.07
CA ARG A 8 -21.55 -18.01 -10.25
C ARG A 8 -22.39 -17.96 -11.52
N GLY A 9 -23.71 -18.12 -11.42
CA GLY A 9 -24.62 -18.03 -12.55
C GLY A 9 -24.73 -16.61 -13.12
N GLN A 10 -24.69 -15.59 -12.27
CA GLN A 10 -24.81 -14.19 -12.71
C GLN A 10 -23.53 -13.67 -13.39
N GLN A 11 -22.36 -14.09 -12.95
CA GLN A 11 -21.09 -13.70 -13.60
C GLN A 11 -20.94 -14.33 -14.99
N GLY A 12 -21.41 -15.57 -15.19
CA GLY A 12 -21.42 -16.22 -16.49
C GLY A 12 -22.34 -15.54 -17.51
N GLN A 13 -23.53 -15.13 -17.09
CA GLN A 13 -24.50 -14.44 -17.96
C GLN A 13 -24.06 -13.03 -18.34
N ALA A 14 -23.44 -12.27 -17.39
CA ALA A 14 -22.91 -10.96 -17.67
C ALA A 14 -21.76 -10.97 -18.69
N ASN A 15 -20.93 -12.02 -18.66
CA ASN A 15 -19.85 -12.18 -19.64
C ASN A 15 -20.40 -12.57 -21.03
N LEU A 16 -21.43 -13.38 -21.08
CA LEU A 16 -22.04 -13.84 -22.34
C LEU A 16 -22.78 -12.70 -23.07
N THR A 17 -23.52 -11.88 -22.32
CA THR A 17 -24.17 -10.67 -22.88
C THR A 17 -23.14 -9.65 -23.35
N ALA A 18 -22.04 -9.44 -22.63
CA ALA A 18 -20.96 -8.56 -23.06
C ALA A 18 -20.29 -9.04 -24.34
N ILE A 19 -20.06 -10.35 -24.49
CA ILE A 19 -19.51 -10.95 -25.70
C ILE A 19 -20.47 -10.79 -26.90
N LEU A 20 -21.77 -11.02 -26.71
CA LEU A 20 -22.77 -10.86 -27.78
C LEU A 20 -22.89 -9.40 -28.23
N VAL A 21 -22.86 -8.43 -27.31
CA VAL A 21 -22.86 -7.00 -27.61
C VAL A 21 -21.60 -6.62 -28.38
N LEU A 22 -20.44 -7.13 -27.98
CA LEU A 22 -19.16 -6.86 -28.65
C LEU A 22 -19.15 -7.46 -30.08
N LEU A 23 -19.65 -8.68 -30.28
CA LEU A 23 -19.83 -9.30 -31.59
C LEU A 23 -20.78 -8.49 -32.46
N GLY A 24 -21.91 -8.02 -31.92
CA GLY A 24 -22.87 -7.18 -32.62
C GLY A 24 -22.25 -5.86 -33.12
N LEU A 25 -21.42 -5.24 -32.26
CA LEU A 25 -20.68 -4.02 -32.59
C LEU A 25 -19.64 -4.24 -33.70
N ILE A 26 -18.92 -5.38 -33.67
CA ILE A 26 -17.93 -5.74 -34.69
C ILE A 26 -18.62 -5.96 -36.02
N VAL A 27 -19.71 -6.74 -36.06
CA VAL A 27 -20.47 -7.04 -37.28
C VAL A 27 -21.06 -5.73 -37.85
N GLY A 28 -21.61 -4.87 -37.00
CA GLY A 28 -22.13 -3.56 -37.41
C GLY A 28 -21.02 -2.64 -37.97
N ALA A 29 -19.86 -2.61 -37.35
CA ALA A 29 -18.71 -1.86 -37.85
C ALA A 29 -18.23 -2.33 -39.21
N VAL A 30 -18.12 -3.65 -39.40
CA VAL A 30 -17.73 -4.25 -40.70
C VAL A 30 -18.77 -3.95 -41.79
N TRP A 31 -20.07 -3.98 -41.42
CA TRP A 31 -21.14 -3.68 -42.37
C TRP A 31 -21.12 -2.21 -42.80
N VAL A 32 -20.93 -1.28 -41.86
CA VAL A 32 -20.75 0.15 -42.15
C VAL A 32 -19.53 0.38 -43.02
N TRP A 33 -18.39 -0.27 -42.68
CA TRP A 33 -17.15 -0.17 -43.45
C TRP A 33 -17.31 -0.53 -44.91
N LYS A 34 -18.04 -1.62 -45.21
CA LYS A 34 -18.32 -2.07 -46.61
C LYS A 34 -19.23 -1.13 -47.40
N ARG A 35 -19.97 -0.25 -46.75
CA ARG A 35 -20.85 0.72 -47.41
C ARG A 35 -20.20 2.09 -47.66
N LEU A 36 -19.04 2.37 -47.07
CA LEU A 36 -18.31 3.60 -47.33
C LEU A 36 -17.63 3.58 -48.71
N SER A 37 -17.56 4.76 -49.34
CA SER A 37 -16.78 4.93 -50.57
C SER A 37 -15.29 4.79 -50.30
N PRO A 38 -14.47 4.34 -51.32
CA PRO A 38 -13.04 4.15 -51.17
C PRO A 38 -12.32 5.39 -50.60
N ASP A 39 -12.64 6.59 -51.08
CA ASP A 39 -12.04 7.84 -50.65
C ASP A 39 -12.31 8.14 -49.19
N THR A 40 -13.48 7.80 -48.67
CA THR A 40 -13.82 7.95 -47.24
C THR A 40 -13.17 6.88 -46.37
N GLN A 41 -12.92 5.70 -46.88
CA GLN A 41 -12.18 4.64 -46.20
C GLN A 41 -10.71 5.05 -45.99
N ASP A 42 -10.07 5.59 -47.03
CA ASP A 42 -8.68 6.04 -46.99
C ASP A 42 -8.52 7.20 -46.01
N TYR A 43 -9.43 8.18 -46.06
CA TYR A 43 -9.42 9.30 -45.10
C TYR A 43 -9.60 8.83 -43.63
N LEU A 44 -10.48 7.88 -43.39
CA LEU A 44 -10.72 7.29 -42.05
C LEU A 44 -9.49 6.56 -41.53
N VAL A 45 -8.84 5.76 -42.38
CA VAL A 45 -7.65 4.98 -41.98
C VAL A 45 -6.47 5.89 -41.73
N GLU A 46 -6.25 6.89 -42.60
CA GLU A 46 -5.05 7.71 -42.56
C GLU A 46 -5.11 8.80 -41.47
N HIS A 47 -6.29 9.37 -41.19
CA HIS A 47 -6.43 10.52 -40.30
C HIS A 47 -7.28 10.23 -39.06
N THR A 48 -8.45 9.62 -39.23
CA THR A 48 -9.44 9.53 -38.15
C THR A 48 -9.13 8.42 -37.16
N ILE A 49 -8.73 7.24 -37.65
CA ILE A 49 -8.43 6.08 -36.79
C ILE A 49 -7.20 6.34 -35.91
N PRO A 50 -6.05 6.84 -36.43
CA PRO A 50 -4.89 7.13 -35.60
C PRO A 50 -5.19 8.21 -34.54
N LEU A 51 -5.93 9.25 -34.92
CA LEU A 51 -6.31 10.31 -33.99
C LEU A 51 -7.24 9.80 -32.88
N ALA A 52 -8.21 8.94 -33.22
CA ALA A 52 -9.11 8.32 -32.27
C ALA A 52 -8.37 7.39 -31.29
N LEU A 53 -7.44 6.58 -31.79
CA LEU A 53 -6.61 5.72 -30.97
C LEU A 53 -5.73 6.53 -30.02
N LEU A 54 -5.13 7.61 -30.51
CA LEU A 54 -4.27 8.49 -29.71
C LEU A 54 -5.08 9.20 -28.62
N SER A 55 -6.29 9.66 -28.93
CA SER A 55 -7.20 10.29 -27.96
C SER A 55 -7.64 9.28 -26.88
N LEU A 56 -7.95 8.05 -27.25
CA LEU A 56 -8.35 7.00 -26.32
C LEU A 56 -7.21 6.60 -25.40
N LEU A 57 -6.00 6.54 -25.93
CA LEU A 57 -4.78 6.29 -25.16
C LEU A 57 -4.52 7.45 -24.18
N ALA A 58 -4.67 8.69 -24.61
CA ALA A 58 -4.51 9.87 -23.76
C ALA A 58 -5.52 9.88 -22.62
N VAL A 59 -6.79 9.56 -22.87
CA VAL A 59 -7.83 9.44 -21.83
C VAL A 59 -7.50 8.30 -20.86
N GLY A 60 -7.03 7.17 -21.37
CA GLY A 60 -6.60 6.04 -20.52
C GLY A 60 -5.43 6.39 -19.59
N VAL A 61 -4.42 7.07 -20.13
CA VAL A 61 -3.26 7.54 -19.35
C VAL A 61 -3.68 8.57 -18.31
N LEU A 62 -4.53 9.52 -18.69
CA LEU A 62 -5.04 10.54 -17.77
C LEU A 62 -5.88 9.90 -16.65
N GLY A 63 -6.72 8.93 -16.98
CA GLY A 63 -7.49 8.16 -16.00
C GLY A 63 -6.60 7.37 -15.04
N TRP A 64 -5.52 6.77 -15.54
CA TRP A 64 -4.55 6.06 -14.71
C TRP A 64 -3.79 7.02 -13.77
N ILE A 65 -3.33 8.17 -14.28
CA ILE A 65 -2.64 9.20 -13.48
C ILE A 65 -3.57 9.73 -12.38
N THR A 66 -4.82 10.07 -12.73
CA THR A 66 -5.79 10.58 -11.75
C THR A 66 -6.09 9.56 -10.66
N ARG A 67 -6.25 8.28 -11.00
CA ARG A 67 -6.39 7.21 -10.01
C ARG A 67 -5.19 7.15 -9.08
N LYS A 68 -3.98 7.17 -9.63
CA LYS A 68 -2.75 7.08 -8.85
C LYS A 68 -2.56 8.26 -7.90
N VAL A 69 -2.89 9.48 -8.36
CA VAL A 69 -2.86 10.70 -7.53
C VAL A 69 -3.93 10.64 -6.43
N LEU A 70 -5.14 10.19 -6.73
CA LEU A 70 -6.21 10.06 -5.74
C LEU A 70 -5.86 9.01 -4.66
N GLU A 71 -5.28 7.88 -5.05
CA GLU A 71 -4.81 6.87 -4.10
C GLU A 71 -3.69 7.39 -3.21
N HIS A 72 -2.74 8.15 -3.78
CA HIS A 72 -1.68 8.78 -3.02
C HIS A 72 -2.25 9.78 -1.99
N ARG A 73 -3.15 10.67 -2.42
CA ARG A 73 -3.82 11.63 -1.53
C ARG A 73 -4.63 10.94 -0.43
N ARG A 74 -5.33 9.83 -0.74
CA ARG A 74 -6.08 9.05 0.25
C ARG A 74 -5.14 8.44 1.31
N ARG A 75 -3.97 7.93 0.89
CA ARG A 75 -2.96 7.39 1.83
C ARG A 75 -2.39 8.49 2.71
N CYS A 76 -2.02 9.65 2.16
CA CYS A 76 -1.53 10.78 2.94
C CYS A 76 -2.56 11.23 4.00
N ARG A 77 -3.81 11.45 3.61
CA ARG A 77 -4.89 11.83 4.54
C ARG A 77 -5.15 10.76 5.62
N ARG A 78 -5.03 9.48 5.28
CA ARG A 78 -5.19 8.39 6.26
C ARG A 78 -4.04 8.41 7.27
N ARG A 79 -2.81 8.62 6.81
CA ARG A 79 -1.62 8.76 7.66
C ARG A 79 -1.76 9.95 8.62
N GLU A 80 -2.12 11.12 8.12
CA GLU A 80 -2.33 12.32 8.95
C GLU A 80 -3.38 12.10 10.05
N ARG A 81 -4.47 11.40 9.73
CA ARG A 81 -5.50 11.06 10.74
C ARG A 81 -4.97 10.10 11.81
N LEU A 82 -4.15 9.13 11.43
CA LEU A 82 -3.54 8.21 12.38
C LEU A 82 -2.50 8.92 13.26
N ILE A 83 -1.68 9.80 12.69
CA ILE A 83 -0.74 10.64 13.44
C ILE A 83 -1.50 11.49 14.47
N ALA A 84 -2.57 12.15 14.05
CA ALA A 84 -3.38 12.95 14.96
C ALA A 84 -4.04 12.11 16.07
N ARG A 85 -4.45 10.87 15.79
CA ARG A 85 -4.95 9.93 16.81
C ARG A 85 -3.85 9.51 17.77
N PHE A 86 -2.68 9.14 17.25
CA PHE A 86 -1.51 8.77 18.06
C PHE A 86 -1.10 9.87 19.03
N GLN A 87 -1.12 11.13 18.59
CA GLN A 87 -0.78 12.27 19.45
C GLN A 87 -1.82 12.54 20.55
N ARG A 88 -3.10 12.24 20.31
CA ARG A 88 -4.20 12.46 21.24
C ARG A 88 -4.40 11.30 22.22
N GLU A 89 -3.93 10.09 21.85
CA GLU A 89 -4.15 8.90 22.67
C GLU A 89 -3.26 8.92 23.91
N THR A 90 -3.88 8.77 25.06
CA THR A 90 -3.21 8.77 26.37
C THR A 90 -2.98 7.36 26.91
N SER A 91 -3.79 6.37 26.47
CA SER A 91 -3.66 4.98 26.90
C SER A 91 -2.41 4.33 26.30
N PRO A 92 -1.45 3.82 27.10
CA PRO A 92 -0.18 3.32 26.58
C PRO A 92 -0.35 2.12 25.64
N GLY A 93 -1.29 1.20 25.91
CA GLY A 93 -1.55 0.05 25.05
C GLY A 93 -2.09 0.48 23.69
N LYS A 94 -3.15 1.31 23.66
CA LYS A 94 -3.73 1.79 22.39
C LYS A 94 -2.75 2.65 21.60
N ARG A 95 -1.92 3.43 22.30
CA ARG A 95 -0.88 4.24 21.68
C ARG A 95 0.16 3.36 20.99
N LEU A 96 0.52 2.23 21.60
CA LEU A 96 1.43 1.27 21.03
C LEU A 96 0.84 0.58 19.78
N ASP A 97 -0.44 0.19 19.82
CA ASP A 97 -1.14 -0.38 18.67
C ASP A 97 -1.20 0.61 17.50
N LEU A 98 -1.49 1.88 17.77
CA LEU A 98 -1.45 2.94 16.76
C LEU A 98 -0.04 3.17 16.20
N ALA A 99 0.99 3.05 17.03
CA ALA A 99 2.38 3.13 16.58
C ALA A 99 2.74 2.01 15.62
N PHE A 100 2.33 0.78 15.91
CA PHE A 100 2.50 -0.35 15.02
C PHE A 100 1.73 -0.15 13.71
N GLU A 101 0.47 0.24 13.78
CA GLU A 101 -0.36 0.52 12.59
C GLU A 101 0.27 1.61 11.70
N LEU A 102 0.85 2.67 12.29
CA LEU A 102 1.52 3.74 11.56
C LEU A 102 2.73 3.24 10.76
N ILE A 103 3.59 2.42 11.37
CA ILE A 103 4.77 1.86 10.70
C ILE A 103 4.35 0.90 9.57
N GLU A 104 3.39 0.02 9.81
CA GLU A 104 2.89 -0.95 8.82
C GLU A 104 2.23 -0.24 7.64
N MET A 105 1.34 0.71 7.92
CA MET A 105 0.66 1.47 6.87
C MET A 105 1.65 2.28 6.03
N ASN A 106 2.74 2.77 6.64
CA ASN A 106 3.80 3.50 5.94
C ASN A 106 4.80 2.57 5.24
N ARG A 107 4.52 1.27 5.18
CA ARG A 107 5.35 0.25 4.51
C ARG A 107 6.79 0.22 5.03
N TYR A 108 6.96 0.37 6.32
CA TYR A 108 8.27 0.38 6.97
C TYR A 108 9.23 1.45 6.42
N ARG A 109 8.72 2.62 6.06
CA ARG A 109 9.52 3.77 5.63
C ARG A 109 9.39 4.90 6.63
N LEU A 110 10.47 5.67 6.79
CA LEU A 110 10.49 6.85 7.67
C LEU A 110 9.75 8.05 7.06
N GLU A 111 9.74 8.14 5.72
CA GLU A 111 9.16 9.28 4.98
C GLU A 111 7.72 9.58 5.40
N GLY A 112 7.51 10.78 5.96
CA GLY A 112 6.21 11.28 6.41
C GLY A 112 5.81 10.83 7.81
N LEU A 113 6.71 10.23 8.59
CA LEU A 113 6.57 9.98 10.02
C LEU A 113 7.43 10.92 10.86
N GLU A 114 8.18 11.80 10.22
CA GLU A 114 9.11 12.74 10.87
C GLU A 114 8.47 13.50 12.05
N PRO A 115 7.21 13.99 11.95
CA PRO A 115 6.58 14.75 13.04
C PRO A 115 6.36 13.95 14.32
N VAL A 116 6.34 12.62 14.22
CA VAL A 116 6.09 11.72 15.35
C VAL A 116 7.24 10.74 15.61
N ALA A 117 8.30 10.80 14.81
CA ALA A 117 9.41 9.86 14.86
C ALA A 117 10.02 9.75 16.26
N THR A 118 10.32 10.86 16.91
CA THR A 118 10.88 10.89 18.26
C THR A 118 9.94 10.23 19.28
N ALA A 119 8.65 10.54 19.22
CA ALA A 119 7.66 9.96 20.13
C ALA A 119 7.47 8.45 19.89
N LEU A 120 7.59 8.00 18.65
CA LEU A 120 7.57 6.57 18.30
C LEU A 120 8.81 5.86 18.83
N VAL A 121 9.99 6.46 18.67
CA VAL A 121 11.25 5.91 19.21
C VAL A 121 11.15 5.78 20.73
N ASP A 122 10.76 6.82 21.44
CA ASP A 122 10.67 6.80 22.89
C ASP A 122 9.66 5.73 23.38
N LEU A 123 8.54 5.58 22.67
CA LEU A 123 7.55 4.54 22.97
C LEU A 123 8.11 3.13 22.75
N PHE A 124 8.79 2.87 21.65
CA PHE A 124 9.37 1.56 21.37
C PHE A 124 10.52 1.23 22.32
N LEU A 125 11.38 2.22 22.65
CA LEU A 125 12.44 2.03 23.62
C LEU A 125 11.89 1.75 25.03
N SER A 126 10.84 2.43 25.45
CA SER A 126 10.16 2.14 26.73
C SER A 126 9.56 0.74 26.70
N THR A 127 8.96 0.31 25.58
CA THR A 127 8.39 -1.03 25.42
C THR A 127 9.47 -2.10 25.51
N LEU A 128 10.63 -1.89 24.89
CA LEU A 128 11.77 -2.82 24.98
C LEU A 128 12.31 -2.96 26.42
N LYS A 129 12.22 -1.91 27.22
CA LYS A 129 12.64 -1.90 28.64
C LYS A 129 11.65 -2.60 29.57
N THR A 130 10.34 -2.39 29.35
CA THR A 130 9.29 -2.74 30.32
C THR A 130 8.53 -4.01 29.97
N ALA A 131 8.50 -4.40 28.71
CA ALA A 131 7.79 -5.60 28.26
C ALA A 131 8.61 -6.87 28.59
N VAL A 132 8.68 -7.22 29.86
CA VAL A 132 9.40 -8.41 30.34
C VAL A 132 8.41 -9.55 30.57
N GLY A 133 8.75 -10.75 30.10
CA GLY A 133 7.97 -11.99 30.28
C GLY A 133 7.54 -12.67 28.97
N ASP A 134 7.28 -13.97 29.05
CA ASP A 134 7.02 -14.85 27.89
C ASP A 134 5.84 -14.40 27.02
N LYS A 135 4.78 -13.87 27.61
CA LYS A 135 3.59 -13.43 26.86
C LYS A 135 3.82 -12.15 26.05
N GLN A 136 4.89 -11.41 26.31
CA GLN A 136 5.17 -10.11 25.68
C GLN A 136 6.29 -10.18 24.63
N HIS A 137 6.85 -11.34 24.34
CA HIS A 137 7.91 -11.50 23.34
C HIS A 137 7.53 -10.97 21.96
N ARG A 138 6.24 -11.12 21.56
CA ARG A 138 5.75 -10.60 20.29
C ARG A 138 5.82 -9.07 20.24
N ILE A 139 5.41 -8.40 21.31
CA ILE A 139 5.41 -6.94 21.43
C ILE A 139 6.87 -6.43 21.44
N ARG A 140 7.76 -7.07 22.20
CA ARG A 140 9.20 -6.73 22.18
C ARG A 140 9.81 -6.87 20.80
N GLY A 141 9.55 -8.00 20.12
CA GLY A 141 10.06 -8.24 18.77
C GLY A 141 9.57 -7.19 17.77
N MET A 142 8.28 -6.87 17.78
CA MET A 142 7.75 -5.83 16.92
C MET A 142 8.39 -4.47 17.22
N ALA A 143 8.52 -4.08 18.49
CA ALA A 143 9.17 -2.84 18.89
C ALA A 143 10.64 -2.80 18.44
N ALA A 144 11.39 -3.90 18.58
CA ALA A 144 12.78 -4.01 18.12
C ALA A 144 12.90 -3.85 16.59
N SER A 145 12.03 -4.52 15.83
CA SER A 145 12.03 -4.41 14.37
C SER A 145 11.64 -3.01 13.88
N TYR A 146 10.68 -2.36 14.54
CA TYR A 146 10.09 -1.11 14.07
C TYR A 146 10.92 0.12 14.47
N VAL A 147 11.60 0.07 15.62
CA VAL A 147 12.54 1.14 15.98
C VAL A 147 13.68 1.25 14.95
N GLY A 148 14.10 0.15 14.36
CA GLY A 148 15.09 0.13 13.28
C GLY A 148 14.66 0.88 12.02
N VAL A 149 13.34 0.98 11.75
CA VAL A 149 12.78 1.77 10.64
C VAL A 149 12.97 3.26 10.86
N LEU A 150 12.91 3.70 12.11
CA LEU A 150 13.03 5.11 12.50
C LEU A 150 14.49 5.62 12.46
N GLN A 151 15.47 4.71 12.35
CA GLN A 151 16.89 5.00 12.13
C GLN A 151 17.52 5.91 13.22
N ASP A 152 16.99 5.86 14.43
CA ASP A 152 17.50 6.63 15.55
C ASP A 152 18.64 5.88 16.27
N LYS A 153 19.83 6.48 16.30
CA LYS A 153 21.03 5.89 16.90
C LYS A 153 20.86 5.55 18.39
N ARG A 154 19.94 6.21 19.09
CA ARG A 154 19.61 5.91 20.49
C ARG A 154 19.08 4.48 20.68
N ALA A 155 18.54 3.89 19.61
CA ALA A 155 18.03 2.52 19.66
C ALA A 155 19.13 1.45 19.64
N THR A 156 20.33 1.75 19.14
CA THR A 156 21.41 0.78 18.97
C THR A 156 21.73 -0.05 20.22
N PRO A 157 21.96 0.56 21.42
CA PRO A 157 22.29 -0.21 22.62
C PRO A 157 21.13 -1.11 23.07
N PHE A 158 19.89 -0.71 22.84
CA PHE A 158 18.71 -1.50 23.20
C PHE A 158 18.52 -2.67 22.24
N LEU A 159 18.79 -2.48 20.95
CA LEU A 159 18.76 -3.55 19.96
C LEU A 159 19.88 -4.56 20.16
N LEU A 160 21.08 -4.12 20.54
CA LEU A 160 22.17 -5.01 20.90
C LEU A 160 21.80 -5.88 22.11
N LYS A 161 21.22 -5.28 23.15
CA LYS A 161 20.71 -6.06 24.29
C LYS A 161 19.59 -7.02 23.89
N ALA A 162 18.72 -6.64 22.97
CA ALA A 162 17.64 -7.50 22.50
C ALA A 162 18.13 -8.70 21.63
N LEU A 163 19.39 -8.70 21.16
CA LEU A 163 20.01 -9.87 20.55
C LEU A 163 20.28 -11.01 21.56
N GLU A 164 20.32 -10.68 22.85
CA GLU A 164 20.54 -11.62 23.96
C GLU A 164 19.22 -12.02 24.63
N ASP A 165 18.05 -11.63 24.06
CA ASP A 165 16.73 -11.98 24.60
C ASP A 165 16.51 -13.51 24.60
N ASP A 166 15.80 -14.01 25.61
CA ASP A 166 15.51 -15.44 25.78
C ASP A 166 14.75 -16.00 24.58
N HIS A 167 13.90 -15.18 23.95
CA HIS A 167 13.03 -15.61 22.86
C HIS A 167 13.66 -15.38 21.48
N ALA A 168 13.79 -16.46 20.68
CA ALA A 168 14.40 -16.43 19.34
C ALA A 168 13.76 -15.38 18.40
N TYR A 169 12.44 -15.18 18.50
CA TYR A 169 11.72 -14.19 17.70
C TYR A 169 12.21 -12.75 17.99
N VAL A 170 12.45 -12.42 19.25
CA VAL A 170 12.96 -11.09 19.65
C VAL A 170 14.37 -10.89 19.12
N ARG A 171 15.25 -11.91 19.26
CA ARG A 171 16.61 -11.84 18.70
C ARG A 171 16.61 -11.61 17.19
N ALA A 172 15.78 -12.34 16.45
CA ALA A 172 15.64 -12.15 15.00
C ALA A 172 15.13 -10.74 14.62
N CYS A 173 14.15 -10.23 15.34
CA CYS A 173 13.62 -8.87 15.13
C CYS A 173 14.66 -7.79 15.47
N ALA A 174 15.47 -7.99 16.52
CA ALA A 174 16.55 -7.07 16.87
C ALA A 174 17.64 -7.04 15.79
N ALA A 175 18.03 -8.21 15.25
CA ALA A 175 18.96 -8.28 14.13
C ALA A 175 18.44 -7.59 12.88
N LEU A 176 17.13 -7.74 12.59
CA LEU A 176 16.48 -7.05 11.49
C LEU A 176 16.48 -5.51 11.70
N GLY A 177 16.20 -5.06 12.93
CA GLY A 177 16.24 -3.64 13.31
C GLY A 177 17.62 -3.03 13.10
N LEU A 178 18.67 -3.70 13.58
CA LEU A 178 20.06 -3.28 13.39
C LEU A 178 20.46 -3.28 11.90
N GLY A 179 20.03 -4.28 11.13
CA GLY A 179 20.26 -4.33 9.69
C GLY A 179 19.66 -3.14 8.94
N ARG A 180 18.44 -2.74 9.32
CA ARG A 180 17.79 -1.54 8.75
C ARG A 180 18.52 -0.24 9.07
N MET A 181 19.05 -0.11 10.27
CA MET A 181 19.86 1.06 10.66
C MET A 181 21.18 1.15 9.88
N ARG A 182 21.88 0.03 9.68
CA ARG A 182 23.12 -0.01 8.89
C ARG A 182 22.89 0.28 7.41
N ALA A 183 21.78 -0.17 6.85
CA ALA A 183 21.46 0.09 5.44
C ALA A 183 21.28 1.59 5.14
N SER A 184 20.93 2.42 6.12
CA SER A 184 20.87 3.87 5.96
C SER A 184 22.27 4.53 6.00
N GLU A 185 23.16 4.05 6.85
CA GLU A 185 24.53 4.55 6.97
C GLU A 185 25.39 4.18 5.74
N ALA A 186 25.09 3.06 5.07
CA ALA A 186 25.78 2.64 3.86
C ALA A 186 25.35 3.41 2.59
N LYS A 187 24.28 4.20 2.65
CA LYS A 187 23.78 5.01 1.53
C LYS A 187 24.18 6.48 1.59
N ALA A 188 24.78 6.91 2.68
CA ALA A 188 25.32 8.24 2.87
C ALA A 188 26.78 8.29 2.49
#